data_75d838f0b80c1d22cbb6d62bc87fd87b
#
_entry.id   75d838f0b80c1d22cbb6d62bc87fd87b
#
_cell.length_a   1.000
_cell.length_b   1.000
_cell.length_c   1.000
_cell.angle_alpha   90.00
_cell.angle_beta   90.00
_cell.angle_gamma   90.00
#
_symmetry.space_group_name_H-M   'P 1'
#
loop_
_entity.id
_entity.type
_entity.pdbx_description
1 polymer ?
#
loop_
_entity_poly.entity_id
_entity_poly.type
_entity_poly.pdbx_seq_one_letter_code
_entity_poly.pdbx_strand_id
1 'polypeptide(L)'
;MAHEEENHPEEEKAGSQSISEGVAAARAEIARRAEIRSGVTKPVAKKSENGVPGGQTLKMFLLKLVFGLVLIVLIGYFFLQALAGTINVGINSANTDLNGKEVSVALYNGDVSGLLTDGDPSNDPEPAEVHKCTVGQRTTFNLHDFGSHTLMATLTNEGDGPASCDPYVVIAWGLDMGTTLYMN
;
A
#
# COMPACT_ATOMS: atom_id res chain seq x y z
N MET A 1 17.70 85.40 16.18
CA MET A 1 16.92 84.98 15.01
C MET A 1 16.18 83.74 15.45
N ALA A 2 15.05 83.98 15.74
CA ALA A 2 13.72 83.52 15.80
C ALA A 2 13.33 82.54 14.67
N HIS A 3 12.65 81.50 15.06
CA HIS A 3 11.54 80.91 14.38
C HIS A 3 11.11 79.74 15.29
N GLU A 4 10.10 79.91 16.01
CA GLU A 4 8.65 79.85 15.72
C GLU A 4 8.11 78.38 15.70
N GLU A 5 7.34 78.17 16.70
CA GLU A 5 6.41 77.08 16.95
C GLU A 5 5.46 76.88 15.74
N GLU A 6 5.15 75.64 15.46
CA GLU A 6 3.84 75.35 14.85
C GLU A 6 3.27 74.10 15.50
N ASN A 7 2.25 74.37 16.24
CA ASN A 7 1.38 73.57 17.06
C ASN A 7 0.37 72.86 16.15
N HIS A 8 0.31 71.53 16.18
CA HIS A 8 -0.75 70.81 15.47
C HIS A 8 -1.66 70.09 16.46
N PRO A 9 -2.89 70.62 16.64
CA PRO A 9 -3.95 69.94 17.39
C PRO A 9 -4.97 69.25 16.44
N GLU A 10 -4.59 68.24 15.68
CA GLU A 10 -5.53 67.46 14.88
C GLU A 10 -5.60 65.95 15.13
N GLU A 11 -4.73 65.42 15.94
CA GLU A 11 -4.76 63.94 16.19
C GLU A 11 -5.75 63.47 17.24
N GLU A 12 -6.34 64.31 18.04
CA GLU A 12 -7.22 63.93 19.15
C GLU A 12 -8.69 63.65 18.72
N LYS A 13 -9.10 64.09 17.51
CA LYS A 13 -10.46 63.80 17.03
C LYS A 13 -10.64 62.50 16.31
N ALA A 14 -9.60 61.92 15.73
CA ALA A 14 -9.70 60.64 14.99
C ALA A 14 -9.81 59.42 15.93
N GLY A 15 -9.19 59.48 17.12
CA GLY A 15 -9.22 58.40 18.09
C GLY A 15 -10.57 58.17 18.77
N SER A 16 -11.34 59.26 18.96
CA SER A 16 -12.66 59.21 19.62
C SER A 16 -13.76 58.63 18.72
N GLN A 17 -13.72 58.79 17.40
CA GLN A 17 -14.69 58.24 16.49
C GLN A 17 -14.54 56.73 16.28
N SER A 18 -13.29 56.25 16.24
CA SER A 18 -13.04 54.83 16.04
C SER A 18 -13.47 53.99 17.25
N ILE A 19 -13.37 54.53 18.46
CA ILE A 19 -13.80 53.83 19.70
C ILE A 19 -15.33 53.74 19.76
N SER A 20 -16.04 54.79 19.34
CA SER A 20 -17.51 54.77 19.36
C SER A 20 -18.11 53.82 18.32
N GLU A 21 -17.52 53.69 17.16
CA GLU A 21 -17.92 52.70 16.15
C GLU A 21 -17.66 51.26 16.60
N GLY A 22 -16.51 51.00 17.20
CA GLY A 22 -16.18 49.68 17.76
C GLY A 22 -17.13 49.22 18.89
N VAL A 23 -17.53 50.15 19.74
CA VAL A 23 -18.50 49.85 20.82
C VAL A 23 -19.92 49.65 20.25
N ALA A 24 -20.29 50.36 19.20
CA ALA A 24 -21.58 50.15 18.54
C ALA A 24 -21.66 48.80 17.83
N ALA A 25 -20.60 48.41 17.15
CA ALA A 25 -20.48 47.09 16.51
C ALA A 25 -20.51 45.92 17.53
N ALA A 26 -19.81 46.05 18.65
CA ALA A 26 -19.83 45.05 19.72
C ALA A 26 -21.23 44.90 20.36
N ARG A 27 -21.99 46.00 20.54
CA ARG A 27 -23.35 45.96 21.05
C ARG A 27 -24.34 45.30 20.08
N ALA A 28 -24.17 45.55 18.77
CA ALA A 28 -24.99 44.92 17.74
C ALA A 28 -24.75 43.39 17.68
N GLU A 29 -23.52 42.94 17.85
CA GLU A 29 -23.19 41.51 17.86
C GLU A 29 -23.74 40.81 19.11
N ILE A 30 -23.69 41.48 20.28
CA ILE A 30 -24.27 40.93 21.53
C ILE A 30 -25.80 40.83 21.39
N ALA A 31 -26.46 41.83 20.80
CA ALA A 31 -27.90 41.81 20.55
C ALA A 31 -28.29 40.68 19.60
N ARG A 32 -27.53 40.49 18.51
CA ARG A 32 -27.74 39.41 17.55
C ARG A 32 -27.55 37.99 18.20
N ARG A 33 -26.57 37.83 19.06
CA ARG A 33 -26.37 36.57 19.82
C ARG A 33 -27.49 36.33 20.84
N ALA A 34 -28.02 37.39 21.44
CA ALA A 34 -29.17 37.28 22.34
C ALA A 34 -30.45 36.86 21.58
N GLU A 35 -30.65 37.37 20.39
CA GLU A 35 -31.78 37.04 19.52
C GLU A 35 -31.73 35.60 19.02
N ILE A 36 -30.54 35.13 18.64
CA ILE A 36 -30.31 33.72 18.31
C ILE A 36 -30.58 32.80 19.49
N ARG A 37 -30.23 33.21 20.72
CA ARG A 37 -30.49 32.44 21.94
C ARG A 37 -31.95 32.40 22.32
N SER A 38 -32.73 33.47 22.10
CA SER A 38 -34.16 33.53 22.40
C SER A 38 -35.04 32.84 21.35
N GLY A 39 -34.51 32.65 20.12
CA GLY A 39 -35.23 31.98 19.03
C GLY A 39 -35.24 30.44 19.12
N VAL A 40 -34.49 29.86 20.07
CA VAL A 40 -34.35 28.38 20.19
C VAL A 40 -35.42 27.72 21.05
N THR A 41 -36.43 28.45 21.52
CA THR A 41 -37.50 27.85 22.34
C THR A 41 -38.86 27.86 21.68
N LYS A 42 -38.96 27.55 20.38
CA LYS A 42 -40.19 26.96 19.87
C LYS A 42 -40.10 25.46 20.04
N PRO A 43 -40.90 24.83 20.90
CA PRO A 43 -40.95 23.38 20.93
C PRO A 43 -41.47 22.91 19.58
N VAL A 44 -40.57 22.41 18.75
CA VAL A 44 -40.96 21.62 17.59
C VAL A 44 -41.69 20.42 18.15
N ALA A 45 -42.99 20.39 17.97
CA ALA A 45 -43.79 19.22 18.29
C ALA A 45 -43.15 18.03 17.60
N LYS A 46 -42.51 17.17 18.39
CA LYS A 46 -42.05 15.88 17.92
C LYS A 46 -43.28 15.10 17.46
N LYS A 47 -43.49 15.10 16.15
CA LYS A 47 -44.39 14.14 15.51
C LYS A 47 -43.78 12.78 15.79
N SER A 48 -44.31 12.12 16.82
CA SER A 48 -44.01 10.75 17.14
C SER A 48 -44.51 9.88 15.99
N GLU A 49 -43.70 9.72 14.98
CA GLU A 49 -43.84 8.63 14.03
C GLU A 49 -43.22 7.39 14.71
N ASN A 50 -43.94 6.83 15.67
CA ASN A 50 -43.78 5.45 16.09
C ASN A 50 -44.27 4.51 15.00
N GLY A 51 -43.55 4.50 13.87
CA GLY A 51 -43.56 3.43 12.92
C GLY A 51 -42.21 2.74 13.02
N VAL A 52 -42.12 1.72 13.88
CA VAL A 52 -40.96 0.84 13.94
C VAL A 52 -40.95 -0.01 12.65
N PRO A 53 -40.13 0.30 11.64
CA PRO A 53 -39.85 -0.65 10.58
C PRO A 53 -38.64 -1.49 11.01
N GLY A 54 -38.81 -2.20 12.14
CA GLY A 54 -37.68 -2.87 12.80
C GLY A 54 -37.14 -4.11 12.07
N GLY A 55 -37.77 -4.58 11.03
CA GLY A 55 -37.32 -5.80 10.36
C GLY A 55 -36.59 -5.59 9.03
N GLN A 56 -37.00 -4.59 8.25
CA GLN A 56 -36.41 -4.37 6.91
C GLN A 56 -35.13 -3.55 6.97
N THR A 57 -35.04 -2.59 7.89
CA THR A 57 -33.83 -1.78 8.10
C THR A 57 -32.67 -2.60 8.65
N LEU A 58 -32.92 -3.55 9.56
CA LEU A 58 -31.90 -4.44 10.10
C LEU A 58 -31.34 -5.37 9.00
N LYS A 59 -32.22 -5.98 8.20
CA LYS A 59 -31.80 -6.84 7.09
C LYS A 59 -31.00 -6.08 6.04
N MET A 60 -31.43 -4.86 5.68
CA MET A 60 -30.67 -4.01 4.75
C MET A 60 -29.34 -3.55 5.33
N PHE A 61 -29.29 -3.25 6.62
CA PHE A 61 -28.03 -2.90 7.31
C PHE A 61 -27.07 -4.09 7.32
N LEU A 62 -27.56 -5.27 7.67
CA LEU A 62 -26.76 -6.50 7.70
C LEU A 62 -26.24 -6.85 6.30
N LEU A 63 -27.07 -6.71 5.27
CA LEU A 63 -26.67 -6.92 3.87
C LEU A 63 -25.56 -5.96 3.43
N LYS A 64 -25.68 -4.66 3.77
CA LYS A 64 -24.64 -3.66 3.48
C LYS A 64 -23.34 -3.95 4.23
N LEU A 65 -23.42 -4.40 5.46
CA LEU A 65 -22.26 -4.75 6.28
C LEU A 65 -21.54 -5.97 5.70
N VAL A 66 -22.28 -7.03 5.32
CA VAL A 66 -21.71 -8.22 4.67
C VAL A 66 -21.07 -7.85 3.32
N PHE A 67 -21.76 -7.04 2.51
CA PHE A 67 -21.23 -6.60 1.22
C PHE A 67 -19.96 -5.72 1.40
N GLY A 68 -19.97 -4.82 2.37
CA GLY A 68 -18.79 -4.02 2.71
C GLY A 68 -17.61 -4.89 3.16
N LEU A 69 -17.85 -5.91 3.97
CA LEU A 69 -16.82 -6.83 4.44
C LEU A 69 -16.25 -7.66 3.28
N VAL A 70 -17.11 -8.18 2.39
CA VAL A 70 -16.67 -8.89 1.18
C VAL A 70 -15.81 -7.98 0.28
N LEU A 71 -16.23 -6.72 0.10
CA LEU A 71 -15.48 -5.76 -0.70
C LEU A 71 -14.09 -5.48 -0.10
N ILE A 72 -14.00 -5.32 1.23
CA ILE A 72 -12.71 -5.11 1.93
C ILE A 72 -11.81 -6.33 1.75
N VAL A 73 -12.34 -7.54 1.86
CA VAL A 73 -11.58 -8.78 1.65
C VAL A 73 -11.07 -8.88 0.22
N LEU A 74 -11.92 -8.57 -0.77
CA LEU A 74 -11.51 -8.56 -2.19
C LEU A 74 -10.42 -7.52 -2.47
N ILE A 75 -10.60 -6.29 -2.00
CA ILE A 75 -9.60 -5.22 -2.17
C ILE A 75 -8.30 -5.63 -1.48
N GLY A 76 -8.39 -6.16 -0.25
CA GLY A 76 -7.23 -6.67 0.48
C GLY A 76 -6.50 -7.78 -0.28
N TYR A 77 -7.23 -8.73 -0.85
CA TYR A 77 -6.66 -9.82 -1.65
C TYR A 77 -5.91 -9.31 -2.89
N PHE A 78 -6.54 -8.41 -3.68
CA PHE A 78 -5.86 -7.82 -4.85
C PHE A 78 -4.67 -6.95 -4.47
N PHE A 79 -4.77 -6.23 -3.35
CA PHE A 79 -3.66 -5.42 -2.85
C PHE A 79 -2.49 -6.29 -2.39
N LEU A 80 -2.76 -7.40 -1.72
CA LEU A 80 -1.75 -8.36 -1.33
C LEU A 80 -1.08 -9.00 -2.55
N GLN A 81 -1.82 -9.42 -3.57
CA GLN A 81 -1.23 -9.95 -4.81
C GLN A 81 -0.30 -8.94 -5.51
N ALA A 82 -0.71 -7.67 -5.56
CA ALA A 82 0.14 -6.62 -6.13
C ALA A 82 1.44 -6.36 -5.33
N LEU A 83 1.49 -6.80 -4.07
CA LEU A 83 2.64 -6.66 -3.17
C LEU A 83 3.48 -7.94 -3.06
N ALA A 84 3.26 -8.94 -3.92
CA ALA A 84 4.00 -10.21 -3.83
C ALA A 84 5.54 -10.03 -3.93
N GLY A 85 5.98 -8.93 -4.52
CA GLY A 85 7.38 -8.52 -4.52
C GLY A 85 8.17 -9.09 -5.69
N THR A 86 9.51 -8.97 -5.60
CA THR A 86 10.44 -9.50 -6.58
C THR A 86 11.49 -10.41 -5.92
N ILE A 87 12.01 -11.39 -6.66
CA ILE A 87 13.16 -12.17 -6.22
C ILE A 87 14.34 -11.85 -7.14
N ASN A 88 15.40 -11.32 -6.56
CA ASN A 88 16.69 -11.11 -7.21
C ASN A 88 17.58 -12.34 -6.99
N VAL A 89 17.78 -13.13 -8.03
CA VAL A 89 18.52 -14.39 -7.98
C VAL A 89 19.92 -14.18 -8.54
N GLY A 90 20.93 -14.32 -7.70
CA GLY A 90 22.33 -14.40 -8.13
C GLY A 90 22.70 -15.85 -8.46
N ILE A 91 23.46 -16.07 -9.52
CA ILE A 91 23.99 -17.37 -9.86
C ILE A 91 25.50 -17.36 -9.63
N ASN A 92 25.98 -18.30 -8.84
CA ASN A 92 27.40 -18.42 -8.53
C ASN A 92 27.87 -19.88 -8.64
N SER A 93 29.16 -20.11 -8.78
CA SER A 93 29.75 -21.43 -8.75
C SER A 93 31.13 -21.38 -8.10
N ALA A 94 31.48 -22.43 -7.36
CA ALA A 94 32.82 -22.66 -6.88
C ALA A 94 33.74 -23.20 -8.00
N ASN A 95 33.14 -23.78 -9.06
CA ASN A 95 33.86 -24.26 -10.23
C ASN A 95 34.09 -23.11 -11.21
N THR A 96 35.34 -22.72 -11.42
CA THR A 96 35.73 -21.63 -12.32
C THR A 96 35.38 -21.90 -13.79
N ASP A 97 35.27 -23.17 -14.16
CA ASP A 97 34.94 -23.58 -15.55
C ASP A 97 33.47 -23.27 -15.92
N LEU A 98 32.64 -23.08 -14.91
CA LEU A 98 31.24 -22.66 -15.07
C LEU A 98 31.06 -21.15 -15.19
N ASN A 99 32.07 -20.35 -14.84
CA ASN A 99 31.97 -18.91 -14.90
C ASN A 99 31.70 -18.42 -16.35
N GLY A 100 30.68 -17.60 -16.50
CA GLY A 100 30.26 -17.08 -17.81
C GLY A 100 29.47 -18.06 -18.68
N LYS A 101 29.23 -19.30 -18.23
CA LYS A 101 28.32 -20.22 -18.91
C LYS A 101 26.88 -19.78 -18.78
N GLU A 102 26.10 -20.06 -19.84
CA GLU A 102 24.68 -19.77 -19.87
C GLU A 102 23.89 -20.79 -19.04
N VAL A 103 23.03 -20.30 -18.15
CA VAL A 103 22.15 -21.10 -17.31
C VAL A 103 20.71 -20.67 -17.48
N SER A 104 19.81 -21.64 -17.42
CA SER A 104 18.38 -21.41 -17.29
C SER A 104 17.99 -21.45 -15.82
N VAL A 105 17.40 -20.36 -15.32
CA VAL A 105 16.84 -20.29 -13.95
C VAL A 105 15.34 -20.40 -14.07
N ALA A 106 14.78 -21.43 -13.45
CA ALA A 106 13.36 -21.72 -13.43
C ALA A 106 12.76 -21.36 -12.07
N LEU A 107 11.61 -20.70 -12.10
CA LEU A 107 10.78 -20.42 -10.93
C LEU A 107 9.54 -21.32 -10.99
N TYR A 108 9.27 -22.03 -9.91
CA TYR A 108 8.09 -22.86 -9.74
C TYR A 108 7.19 -22.31 -8.65
N ASN A 109 5.88 -22.44 -8.82
CA ASN A 109 4.92 -22.10 -7.78
C ASN A 109 4.84 -23.25 -6.75
N GLY A 110 4.93 -22.88 -5.48
CA GLY A 110 4.93 -23.85 -4.38
C GLY A 110 6.31 -24.41 -4.02
N ASP A 111 6.30 -25.27 -3.01
CA ASP A 111 7.47 -26.08 -2.65
C ASP A 111 7.41 -27.40 -3.43
N VAL A 112 8.15 -27.44 -4.52
CA VAL A 112 8.26 -28.61 -5.40
C VAL A 112 9.65 -29.25 -5.35
N SER A 113 10.48 -28.86 -4.37
CA SER A 113 11.86 -29.32 -4.25
C SER A 113 12.00 -30.85 -4.22
N GLY A 114 11.04 -31.52 -3.56
CA GLY A 114 11.01 -32.99 -3.51
C GLY A 114 10.76 -33.66 -4.86
N LEU A 115 9.93 -33.06 -5.71
CA LEU A 115 9.64 -33.57 -7.06
C LEU A 115 10.81 -33.39 -8.00
N LEU A 116 11.49 -32.22 -7.93
CA LEU A 116 12.65 -31.92 -8.77
C LEU A 116 13.90 -32.74 -8.42
N THR A 117 13.91 -33.44 -7.29
CA THR A 117 15.05 -34.25 -6.80
C THR A 117 14.77 -35.74 -6.75
N ASP A 118 13.56 -36.20 -7.09
CA ASP A 118 13.21 -37.64 -7.02
C ASP A 118 13.80 -38.47 -8.18
N GLY A 119 14.31 -37.81 -9.21
CA GLY A 119 14.93 -38.44 -10.39
C GLY A 119 13.93 -38.98 -11.41
N ASP A 120 12.61 -38.63 -11.28
CA ASP A 120 11.59 -39.01 -12.23
C ASP A 120 11.10 -37.77 -13.02
N PRO A 121 11.67 -37.49 -14.20
CA PRO A 121 11.29 -36.29 -14.97
C PRO A 121 9.84 -36.32 -15.51
N SER A 122 9.15 -37.45 -15.38
CA SER A 122 7.76 -37.57 -15.85
C SER A 122 6.76 -36.86 -14.93
N ASN A 123 7.14 -36.59 -13.69
CA ASN A 123 6.32 -35.92 -12.69
C ASN A 123 6.83 -34.50 -12.36
N ASP A 124 7.91 -34.06 -13.00
CA ASP A 124 8.45 -32.71 -12.81
C ASP A 124 7.37 -31.66 -13.14
N PRO A 125 7.13 -30.70 -12.23
CA PRO A 125 6.19 -29.65 -12.48
C PRO A 125 6.69 -28.70 -13.58
N GLU A 126 5.74 -28.13 -14.32
CA GLU A 126 6.06 -27.10 -15.29
C GLU A 126 6.47 -25.79 -14.57
N PRO A 127 7.59 -25.16 -14.95
CA PRO A 127 8.00 -23.89 -14.35
C PRO A 127 7.02 -22.77 -14.69
N ALA A 128 6.74 -21.91 -13.72
CA ALA A 128 5.90 -20.73 -13.92
C ALA A 128 6.61 -19.66 -14.79
N GLU A 129 7.92 -19.55 -14.64
CA GLU A 129 8.76 -18.59 -15.38
C GLU A 129 10.18 -19.14 -15.54
N VAL A 130 10.80 -18.86 -16.68
CA VAL A 130 12.19 -19.29 -16.94
C VAL A 130 12.98 -18.11 -17.50
N HIS A 131 14.09 -17.79 -16.85
CA HIS A 131 15.03 -16.77 -17.31
C HIS A 131 16.37 -17.38 -17.67
N LYS A 132 16.98 -16.84 -18.74
CA LYS A 132 18.36 -17.19 -19.11
C LYS A 132 19.31 -16.12 -18.59
N CYS A 133 20.37 -16.53 -17.95
CA CYS A 133 21.44 -15.63 -17.51
C CYS A 133 22.78 -16.38 -17.55
N THR A 134 23.86 -15.75 -17.12
CA THR A 134 25.17 -16.39 -17.02
C THR A 134 25.61 -16.55 -15.59
N VAL A 135 26.40 -17.57 -15.29
CA VAL A 135 27.03 -17.73 -13.97
C VAL A 135 27.86 -16.48 -13.65
N GLY A 136 27.66 -15.93 -12.46
CA GLY A 136 28.21 -14.64 -12.02
C GLY A 136 27.27 -13.45 -12.22
N GLN A 137 26.13 -13.62 -12.89
CA GLN A 137 25.11 -12.58 -13.09
C GLN A 137 23.91 -12.76 -12.14
N ARG A 138 23.00 -11.80 -12.22
CA ARG A 138 21.73 -11.81 -11.49
C ARG A 138 20.56 -11.72 -12.47
N THR A 139 19.47 -12.39 -12.12
CA THR A 139 18.18 -12.26 -12.81
C THR A 139 17.10 -11.94 -11.78
N THR A 140 15.99 -11.34 -12.23
CA THR A 140 14.90 -10.92 -11.34
C THR A 140 13.60 -11.54 -11.82
N PHE A 141 12.88 -12.17 -10.91
CA PHE A 141 11.54 -12.70 -11.13
C PHE A 141 10.52 -11.83 -10.43
N ASN A 142 9.39 -11.58 -11.08
CA ASN A 142 8.25 -10.91 -10.49
C ASN A 142 7.32 -11.97 -9.88
N LEU A 143 7.09 -11.88 -8.58
CA LEU A 143 6.18 -12.79 -7.90
C LEU A 143 4.75 -12.28 -8.02
N HIS A 144 3.86 -13.16 -8.43
CA HIS A 144 2.44 -12.86 -8.59
C HIS A 144 1.61 -13.35 -7.40
N ASP A 145 2.16 -14.30 -6.62
CA ASP A 145 1.48 -14.94 -5.50
C ASP A 145 2.33 -14.91 -4.23
N PHE A 146 1.65 -14.84 -3.07
CA PHE A 146 2.28 -15.08 -1.77
C PHE A 146 2.43 -16.57 -1.54
N GLY A 147 3.46 -16.94 -0.82
CA GLY A 147 3.71 -18.30 -0.41
C GLY A 147 5.07 -18.81 -0.82
N SER A 148 5.22 -20.14 -0.83
CA SER A 148 6.45 -20.79 -1.22
C SER A 148 6.64 -20.80 -2.73
N HIS A 149 7.86 -20.59 -3.15
CA HIS A 149 8.31 -20.75 -4.54
C HIS A 149 9.61 -21.53 -4.54
N THR A 150 9.81 -22.36 -5.56
CA THR A 150 11.05 -23.10 -5.73
C THR A 150 11.84 -22.53 -6.91
N LEU A 151 13.12 -22.30 -6.71
CA LEU A 151 14.07 -21.86 -7.73
C LEU A 151 15.04 -22.98 -8.05
N MET A 152 15.33 -23.20 -9.32
CA MET A 152 16.33 -24.15 -9.79
C MET A 152 17.09 -23.57 -10.96
N ALA A 153 18.41 -23.75 -11.00
CA ALA A 153 19.26 -23.35 -12.11
C ALA A 153 19.91 -24.57 -12.77
N THR A 154 19.87 -24.60 -14.10
CA THR A 154 20.46 -25.69 -14.90
C THR A 154 21.28 -25.11 -16.06
N LEU A 155 22.37 -25.74 -16.44
CA LEU A 155 23.13 -25.35 -17.63
C LEU A 155 22.29 -25.53 -18.90
N THR A 156 22.37 -24.55 -19.77
CA THR A 156 21.58 -24.54 -21.02
C THR A 156 22.19 -25.40 -22.12
N ASN A 157 23.52 -25.61 -22.10
CA ASN A 157 24.21 -26.30 -23.16
C ASN A 157 24.50 -27.78 -22.76
N GLU A 158 23.93 -28.71 -23.51
CA GLU A 158 24.12 -30.16 -23.31
C GLU A 158 25.60 -30.62 -23.38
N GLY A 159 26.48 -29.84 -24.05
CA GLY A 159 27.91 -30.15 -24.16
C GLY A 159 28.74 -29.83 -22.92
N ASP A 160 28.20 -29.08 -21.97
CA ASP A 160 28.91 -28.65 -20.76
C ASP A 160 28.76 -29.64 -19.59
N GLY A 161 28.03 -30.75 -19.80
CA GLY A 161 27.72 -31.75 -18.78
C GLY A 161 26.50 -31.34 -17.91
N PRO A 162 25.99 -32.28 -17.12
CA PRO A 162 24.85 -32.02 -16.24
C PRO A 162 25.31 -31.26 -14.98
N ALA A 163 25.29 -29.94 -15.02
CA ALA A 163 25.46 -29.13 -13.83
C ALA A 163 24.16 -28.42 -13.50
N SER A 164 23.70 -28.59 -12.30
CA SER A 164 22.51 -27.94 -11.77
C SER A 164 22.77 -27.50 -10.33
N CYS A 165 21.96 -26.56 -9.85
CA CYS A 165 21.90 -26.27 -8.41
C CYS A 165 20.83 -27.13 -7.75
N ASP A 166 20.97 -27.38 -6.46
CA ASP A 166 19.88 -27.94 -5.66
C ASP A 166 18.70 -26.97 -5.66
N PRO A 167 17.44 -27.48 -5.72
CA PRO A 167 16.26 -26.66 -5.63
C PRO A 167 16.26 -25.83 -4.34
N TYR A 168 16.00 -24.54 -4.47
CA TYR A 168 16.00 -23.60 -3.36
C TYR A 168 14.59 -23.02 -3.14
N VAL A 169 14.03 -23.26 -1.95
CA VAL A 169 12.70 -22.78 -1.60
C VAL A 169 12.78 -21.40 -0.96
N VAL A 170 12.01 -20.46 -1.50
CA VAL A 170 11.83 -19.12 -0.94
C VAL A 170 10.38 -18.90 -0.57
N ILE A 171 10.13 -18.06 0.43
CA ILE A 171 8.77 -17.69 0.85
C ILE A 171 8.54 -16.22 0.52
N ALA A 172 7.58 -15.96 -0.36
CA ALA A 172 7.19 -14.61 -0.75
C ALA A 172 6.29 -13.95 0.30
N TRP A 173 6.71 -12.79 0.79
CA TRP A 173 6.02 -12.00 1.83
C TRP A 173 5.72 -10.56 1.40
N GLY A 174 5.77 -10.27 0.11
CA GLY A 174 5.52 -8.92 -0.40
C GLY A 174 6.71 -7.96 -0.28
N LEU A 175 7.90 -8.47 -0.07
CA LEU A 175 9.13 -7.70 -0.03
C LEU A 175 10.07 -8.15 -1.16
N ASP A 176 10.90 -7.22 -1.63
CA ASP A 176 11.96 -7.56 -2.56
C ASP A 176 13.00 -8.41 -1.83
N MET A 177 13.24 -9.59 -2.38
CA MET A 177 14.15 -10.58 -1.80
C MET A 177 15.35 -10.78 -2.69
N GLY A 178 16.47 -11.15 -2.08
CA GLY A 178 17.67 -11.55 -2.79
C GLY A 178 18.12 -12.93 -2.33
N THR A 179 18.48 -13.81 -3.28
CA THR A 179 19.09 -15.10 -3.00
C THR A 179 20.23 -15.39 -3.96
N THR A 180 21.04 -16.40 -3.64
CA THR A 180 22.11 -16.86 -4.52
C THR A 180 22.05 -18.37 -4.65
N LEU A 181 21.94 -18.85 -5.87
CA LEU A 181 22.01 -20.26 -6.20
C LEU A 181 23.46 -20.63 -6.52
N TYR A 182 23.91 -21.77 -5.99
CA TYR A 182 25.26 -22.26 -6.22
C TYR A 182 25.21 -23.48 -7.14
N MET A 183 25.86 -23.35 -8.31
CA MET A 183 26.00 -24.41 -9.29
C MET A 183 27.13 -25.34 -8.84
N ASN A 184 26.88 -26.64 -8.84
CA ASN A 184 27.80 -27.71 -8.48
C ASN A 184 28.29 -28.47 -9.71
#